data_110f550fa729e9cf9620258cda3a4159
#
_entry.id   110f550fa729e9cf9620258cda3a4159
#
_cell.length_a   1.000
_cell.length_b   1.000
_cell.length_c   1.000
_cell.angle_alpha   90.00
_cell.angle_beta   90.00
_cell.angle_gamma   90.00
#
_symmetry.space_group_name_H-M   'P 1'
#
loop_
_entity.id
_entity.type
_entity.pdbx_description
1 polymer ?
#
loop_
_entity_poly.entity_id
_entity_poly.type
_entity_poly.pdbx_seq_one_letter_code
_entity_poly.pdbx_strand_id
1 'polypeptide(L)'
;MWHPAKDTHRSVCWIICARSIVHSFNCHIFTLNQKQYIMAHLNLTLDNLEELIPDSLSQDQKAKVKTLFYKELALRAHRFYNGKMQTLPKAPVMGFNWFNAWYTPGVSKISTTIRDDNDTSYELSGRGNLVAVVSDSTRVLGDGDCTPPGGMGVMEGKAFLMKYLGGVNGIALCVDSRGPDGKNDPQKIIDFVKMSQHSFGAINLEDIAQPNCYKVLDVLREECDIPVWHDDAQGTACVTLAGLFNALKLVDKKLEDVKIVYFGAGASNATIARIVNSAGADPARSIMFDSSGALHTGRKDIEEDKRFYRKWELCQVTNPHKVETMEEAMKDADVLIALSRPGPDVVKKEWIEKMADKSIVFVCANPVPEIYPYAAKEAGAHIVATGRGDFPNQVNNSIGFPGILKGALIVRASKITDNMAIAAAEAIARFSEKRGIHTEDIIAKMSESEVFPFEAADVAMQAIKDGVARKEMTWQEAYDLAKEDIKQARDTTKSLIDNGFIEKPPQEMLDESLEVAIKQVTG
;
A
#
# COMPACT_ATOMS: atom_id res chain seq x y z
N MET A 1 45.25 -4.92 -48.98
CA MET A 1 45.57 -6.08 -49.79
C MET A 1 44.65 -7.23 -49.52
N TRP A 2 44.07 -7.66 -50.54
CA TRP A 2 43.26 -8.82 -50.86
C TRP A 2 41.74 -8.67 -50.73
N HIS A 3 41.22 -8.64 -51.93
CA HIS A 3 39.87 -8.62 -52.45
C HIS A 3 39.31 -10.09 -52.63
N PRO A 4 38.11 -10.28 -53.12
CA PRO A 4 37.08 -11.29 -52.75
C PRO A 4 36.94 -12.41 -53.81
N ALA A 5 36.08 -13.37 -53.53
CA ALA A 5 35.44 -14.22 -54.57
C ALA A 5 33.98 -14.54 -54.11
N LYS A 6 32.96 -14.12 -54.81
CA LYS A 6 32.10 -14.57 -55.91
C LYS A 6 32.17 -16.12 -56.12
N ASP A 7 31.15 -16.86 -56.28
CA ASP A 7 29.88 -16.86 -56.96
C ASP A 7 29.18 -18.21 -56.82
N THR A 8 27.83 -18.16 -56.93
CA THR A 8 26.92 -19.05 -57.66
C THR A 8 26.80 -20.51 -57.29
N HIS A 9 25.59 -20.95 -56.96
CA HIS A 9 24.76 -21.77 -57.85
C HIS A 9 23.28 -21.76 -57.46
N ARG A 10 22.50 -21.46 -58.48
CA ARG A 10 21.04 -21.45 -58.58
C ARG A 10 20.47 -22.87 -58.72
N SER A 11 19.26 -23.00 -58.23
CA SER A 11 18.11 -23.65 -58.88
C SER A 11 17.86 -25.14 -58.65
N VAL A 12 16.59 -25.37 -58.39
CA VAL A 12 15.76 -26.58 -58.55
C VAL A 12 15.39 -27.28 -57.26
N CYS A 13 14.24 -26.93 -56.71
CA CYS A 13 13.19 -27.88 -56.43
C CYS A 13 11.88 -27.12 -56.11
N TRP A 14 11.12 -26.84 -57.15
CA TRP A 14 9.70 -26.56 -57.10
C TRP A 14 8.95 -27.88 -57.38
N ILE A 15 7.83 -28.08 -56.66
CA ILE A 15 6.90 -29.16 -56.77
C ILE A 15 7.13 -30.32 -55.76
N ILE A 16 6.64 -30.14 -54.54
CA ILE A 16 5.87 -31.07 -53.69
C ILE A 16 5.62 -30.29 -52.38
N CYS A 17 4.53 -29.60 -52.25
CA CYS A 17 3.91 -29.17 -50.99
C CYS A 17 2.64 -28.32 -51.21
N ALA A 18 1.73 -28.80 -52.07
CA ALA A 18 0.46 -28.08 -52.29
C ALA A 18 -0.70 -28.56 -51.38
N ARG A 19 -0.47 -29.48 -50.44
CA ARG A 19 -1.52 -29.91 -49.49
C ARG A 19 -1.26 -29.72 -48.00
N SER A 20 -0.03 -29.38 -47.58
CA SER A 20 0.30 -28.97 -46.21
C SER A 20 0.23 -27.46 -46.01
N ILE A 21 0.20 -26.68 -47.09
CA ILE A 21 0.22 -25.21 -47.05
C ILE A 21 -1.16 -24.64 -46.69
N VAL A 22 -2.27 -25.28 -47.01
CA VAL A 22 -3.62 -24.74 -46.73
C VAL A 22 -3.99 -24.83 -45.25
N HIS A 23 -3.51 -25.83 -44.49
CA HIS A 23 -3.74 -25.91 -43.05
C HIS A 23 -2.77 -25.02 -42.23
N SER A 24 -1.54 -24.86 -42.72
CA SER A 24 -0.56 -23.94 -42.14
C SER A 24 -0.90 -22.49 -42.45
N PHE A 25 -1.43 -22.18 -43.63
CA PHE A 25 -1.85 -20.82 -44.00
C PHE A 25 -3.09 -20.36 -43.23
N ASN A 26 -4.07 -21.23 -42.97
CA ASN A 26 -5.22 -20.84 -42.16
C ASN A 26 -4.87 -20.63 -40.67
N CYS A 27 -3.94 -21.41 -40.13
CA CYS A 27 -3.44 -21.17 -38.77
C CYS A 27 -2.57 -19.91 -38.68
N HIS A 28 -1.75 -19.61 -39.70
CA HIS A 28 -0.93 -18.40 -39.78
C HIS A 28 -1.75 -17.15 -40.12
N ILE A 29 -2.79 -17.27 -40.94
CA ILE A 29 -3.70 -16.15 -41.24
C ILE A 29 -4.58 -15.84 -40.02
N PHE A 30 -5.00 -16.87 -39.24
CA PHE A 30 -5.75 -16.65 -37.99
C PHE A 30 -4.86 -16.01 -36.90
N THR A 31 -3.60 -16.41 -36.75
CA THR A 31 -2.61 -15.75 -35.85
C THR A 31 -2.14 -14.40 -36.36
N LEU A 32 -2.00 -14.21 -37.69
CA LEU A 32 -1.69 -12.91 -38.27
C LEU A 32 -2.87 -11.94 -38.22
N ASN A 33 -4.11 -12.42 -38.42
CA ASN A 33 -5.31 -11.60 -38.24
C ASN A 33 -5.53 -11.23 -36.75
N GLN A 34 -5.28 -12.13 -35.81
CA GLN A 34 -5.27 -11.77 -34.39
C GLN A 34 -4.12 -10.80 -34.06
N LYS A 35 -2.91 -11.02 -34.56
CA LYS A 35 -1.81 -10.06 -34.39
C LYS A 35 -2.10 -8.72 -35.08
N GLN A 36 -2.65 -8.71 -36.31
CA GLN A 36 -3.06 -7.47 -36.97
C GLN A 36 -4.28 -6.81 -36.33
N TYR A 37 -5.21 -7.56 -35.77
CA TYR A 37 -6.33 -7.01 -34.99
C TYR A 37 -5.88 -6.40 -33.65
N ILE A 38 -4.93 -7.03 -32.99
CA ILE A 38 -4.27 -6.51 -31.79
C ILE A 38 -3.37 -5.31 -32.15
N MET A 39 -2.59 -5.38 -33.21
CA MET A 39 -1.67 -4.30 -33.63
C MET A 39 -2.37 -3.09 -34.29
N ALA A 40 -3.59 -3.22 -34.80
CA ALA A 40 -4.29 -2.14 -35.51
C ALA A 40 -4.95 -1.09 -34.58
N HIS A 41 -4.92 -1.28 -33.24
CA HIS A 41 -5.55 -0.37 -32.29
C HIS A 41 -4.68 0.03 -31.10
N LEU A 42 -3.37 -0.22 -31.15
CA LEU A 42 -2.51 -0.08 -29.97
C LEU A 42 -1.80 1.27 -29.86
N ASN A 43 -2.48 2.19 -29.21
CA ASN A 43 -1.86 3.11 -28.27
C ASN A 43 -2.26 2.67 -26.84
N LEU A 44 -1.86 1.47 -26.42
CA LEU A 44 -2.13 1.01 -25.07
C LEU A 44 -1.44 1.95 -24.07
N THR A 45 -2.26 2.52 -23.21
CA THR A 45 -1.83 3.24 -22.02
C THR A 45 -2.46 2.57 -20.81
N LEU A 46 -2.01 2.92 -19.61
CA LEU A 46 -2.65 2.39 -18.40
C LEU A 46 -4.08 2.93 -18.21
N ASP A 47 -4.39 4.08 -18.83
CA ASP A 47 -5.71 4.73 -18.71
C ASP A 47 -6.77 4.09 -19.62
N ASN A 48 -6.38 3.55 -20.77
CA ASN A 48 -7.30 2.92 -21.73
C ASN A 48 -7.28 1.38 -21.71
N LEU A 49 -6.63 0.79 -20.72
CA LEU A 49 -6.50 -0.67 -20.61
C LEU A 49 -7.84 -1.41 -20.68
N GLU A 50 -8.88 -0.86 -20.07
CA GLU A 50 -10.21 -1.50 -20.05
C GLU A 50 -10.83 -1.63 -21.44
N GLU A 51 -10.62 -0.64 -22.30
CA GLU A 51 -11.15 -0.59 -23.65
C GLU A 51 -10.50 -1.63 -24.58
N LEU A 52 -9.30 -2.10 -24.19
CA LEU A 52 -8.51 -3.05 -24.99
C LEU A 52 -8.64 -4.51 -24.53
N ILE A 53 -9.33 -4.75 -23.40
CA ILE A 53 -9.68 -6.11 -22.96
C ILE A 53 -10.89 -6.58 -23.76
N PRO A 54 -10.85 -7.79 -24.38
CA PRO A 54 -11.91 -8.28 -25.24
C PRO A 54 -13.30 -8.29 -24.58
N ASP A 55 -14.30 -7.73 -25.27
CA ASP A 55 -15.68 -7.67 -24.77
C ASP A 55 -16.34 -9.03 -24.60
N SER A 56 -15.83 -10.06 -25.28
CA SER A 56 -16.29 -11.44 -25.16
C SER A 56 -16.02 -12.09 -23.80
N LEU A 57 -15.16 -11.48 -22.97
CA LEU A 57 -14.81 -12.00 -21.65
C LEU A 57 -15.87 -11.60 -20.60
N SER A 58 -16.13 -12.50 -19.66
CA SER A 58 -16.95 -12.20 -18.49
C SER A 58 -16.30 -11.15 -17.61
N GLN A 59 -17.07 -10.51 -16.71
CA GLN A 59 -16.56 -9.53 -15.75
C GLN A 59 -15.40 -10.08 -14.90
N ASP A 60 -15.54 -11.33 -14.43
CA ASP A 60 -14.49 -12.01 -13.65
C ASP A 60 -13.23 -12.25 -14.48
N GLN A 61 -13.39 -12.65 -15.75
CA GLN A 61 -12.27 -12.82 -16.66
C GLN A 61 -11.58 -11.50 -16.96
N LYS A 62 -12.32 -10.40 -17.19
CA LYS A 62 -11.76 -9.06 -17.39
C LYS A 62 -10.96 -8.61 -16.14
N ALA A 63 -11.49 -8.79 -14.94
CA ALA A 63 -10.77 -8.48 -13.69
C ALA A 63 -9.49 -9.31 -13.53
N LYS A 64 -9.53 -10.60 -13.94
CA LYS A 64 -8.36 -11.48 -13.94
C LYS A 64 -7.30 -11.03 -14.95
N VAL A 65 -7.71 -10.63 -16.17
CA VAL A 65 -6.78 -10.07 -17.18
C VAL A 65 -6.08 -8.83 -16.64
N LYS A 66 -6.80 -7.87 -16.05
CA LYS A 66 -6.19 -6.68 -15.45
C LYS A 66 -5.14 -7.04 -14.39
N THR A 67 -5.48 -7.94 -13.48
CA THR A 67 -4.56 -8.39 -12.44
C THR A 67 -3.28 -9.01 -13.02
N LEU A 68 -3.42 -9.87 -14.01
CA LEU A 68 -2.29 -10.54 -14.67
C LEU A 68 -1.46 -9.55 -15.50
N PHE A 69 -2.10 -8.60 -16.18
CA PHE A 69 -1.44 -7.52 -16.90
C PHE A 69 -0.50 -6.71 -15.99
N TYR A 70 -1.02 -6.21 -14.86
CA TYR A 70 -0.19 -5.45 -13.93
C TYR A 70 0.94 -6.27 -13.31
N LYS A 71 0.73 -7.55 -13.05
CA LYS A 71 1.78 -8.45 -12.55
C LYS A 71 2.90 -8.65 -13.58
N GLU A 72 2.53 -8.88 -14.84
CA GLU A 72 3.49 -9.07 -15.93
C GLU A 72 4.23 -7.77 -16.25
N LEU A 73 3.51 -6.66 -16.34
CA LEU A 73 4.09 -5.33 -16.54
C LEU A 73 5.06 -4.97 -15.41
N ALA A 74 4.71 -5.22 -14.15
CA ALA A 74 5.58 -4.97 -13.02
C ALA A 74 6.89 -5.76 -13.11
N LEU A 75 6.82 -7.06 -13.47
CA LEU A 75 8.01 -7.90 -13.63
C LEU A 75 8.94 -7.36 -14.72
N ARG A 76 8.38 -7.00 -15.87
CA ARG A 76 9.15 -6.44 -17.01
C ARG A 76 9.75 -5.08 -16.67
N ALA A 77 8.96 -4.19 -16.06
CA ALA A 77 9.41 -2.86 -15.68
C ALA A 77 10.54 -2.92 -14.62
N HIS A 78 10.44 -3.79 -13.61
CA HIS A 78 11.50 -3.94 -12.61
C HIS A 78 12.82 -4.46 -13.23
N ARG A 79 12.75 -5.34 -14.23
CA ARG A 79 13.94 -5.78 -14.98
C ARG A 79 14.52 -4.65 -15.82
N PHE A 80 13.69 -3.88 -16.51
CA PHE A 80 14.10 -2.78 -17.37
C PHE A 80 14.81 -1.68 -16.57
N TYR A 81 14.23 -1.27 -15.44
CA TYR A 81 14.77 -0.21 -14.60
C TYR A 81 15.78 -0.69 -13.53
N ASN A 82 15.97 -2.00 -13.36
CA ASN A 82 16.78 -2.56 -12.27
C ASN A 82 16.32 -2.09 -10.88
N GLY A 83 15.02 -2.20 -10.59
CA GLY A 83 14.36 -1.63 -9.42
C GLY A 83 13.65 -0.32 -9.77
N LYS A 84 13.16 0.40 -8.78
CA LYS A 84 12.40 1.65 -9.02
C LYS A 84 12.92 2.85 -8.23
N MET A 85 13.96 2.67 -7.42
CA MET A 85 14.57 3.72 -6.62
C MET A 85 16.04 3.88 -6.94
N GLN A 86 16.50 5.13 -6.96
CA GLN A 86 17.91 5.50 -7.00
C GLN A 86 18.16 6.67 -6.05
N THR A 87 19.41 6.84 -5.60
CA THR A 87 19.82 7.98 -4.79
C THR A 87 20.41 9.07 -5.68
N LEU A 88 20.04 10.33 -5.38
CA LEU A 88 20.56 11.50 -6.07
C LEU A 88 21.22 12.45 -5.06
N PRO A 89 22.35 13.10 -5.43
CA PRO A 89 22.91 14.18 -4.65
C PRO A 89 21.90 15.33 -4.49
N LYS A 90 21.83 15.92 -3.29
CA LYS A 90 21.03 17.10 -3.00
C LYS A 90 21.83 18.39 -3.16
N ALA A 91 23.14 18.30 -3.04
CA ALA A 91 24.08 19.41 -3.08
C ALA A 91 24.77 19.55 -4.44
N PRO A 92 25.00 20.78 -4.94
CA PRO A 92 25.68 21.00 -6.21
C PRO A 92 27.19 20.79 -6.08
N VAL A 93 27.84 20.43 -7.18
CA VAL A 93 29.29 20.41 -7.34
C VAL A 93 29.67 21.42 -8.45
N MET A 94 30.12 22.61 -8.01
CA MET A 94 30.51 23.70 -8.93
C MET A 94 32.02 23.67 -9.26
N GLY A 95 32.59 22.47 -9.31
CA GLY A 95 34.00 22.18 -9.48
C GLY A 95 34.54 21.34 -8.33
N PHE A 96 35.63 20.58 -8.56
CA PHE A 96 36.15 19.60 -7.58
C PHE A 96 36.53 20.18 -6.21
N ASN A 97 36.89 21.47 -6.15
CA ASN A 97 37.21 22.11 -4.87
C ASN A 97 36.02 22.17 -3.90
N TRP A 98 34.77 22.04 -4.38
CA TRP A 98 33.59 21.94 -3.53
C TRP A 98 33.60 20.70 -2.65
N PHE A 99 34.34 19.64 -2.99
CA PHE A 99 34.52 18.48 -2.12
C PHE A 99 35.30 18.79 -0.84
N ASN A 100 36.09 19.90 -0.81
CA ASN A 100 36.69 20.36 0.44
C ASN A 100 35.63 20.86 1.46
N ALA A 101 34.50 21.37 0.98
CA ALA A 101 33.36 21.73 1.83
C ALA A 101 32.47 20.51 2.14
N TRP A 102 32.13 19.70 1.11
CA TRP A 102 31.23 18.57 1.27
C TRP A 102 31.86 17.35 1.93
N TYR A 103 33.21 17.27 1.94
CA TYR A 103 33.94 16.16 2.54
C TYR A 103 35.08 16.70 3.42
N THR A 104 36.34 16.42 3.09
CA THR A 104 37.47 16.82 3.91
C THR A 104 38.11 18.11 3.37
N PRO A 105 38.33 19.16 4.23
CA PRO A 105 38.21 19.20 5.69
C PRO A 105 36.85 19.66 6.23
N GLY A 106 35.96 20.22 5.40
CA GLY A 106 34.73 20.90 5.83
C GLY A 106 33.79 20.06 6.69
N VAL A 107 33.61 18.77 6.35
CA VAL A 107 32.71 17.84 7.05
C VAL A 107 33.08 17.66 8.54
N SER A 108 34.35 17.87 8.92
CA SER A 108 34.77 17.80 10.33
C SER A 108 34.00 18.77 11.22
N LYS A 109 33.70 19.98 10.72
CA LYS A 109 32.90 20.97 11.48
C LYS A 109 31.47 20.50 11.66
N ILE A 110 30.86 19.87 10.63
CA ILE A 110 29.52 19.31 10.71
C ILE A 110 29.46 18.22 11.80
N SER A 111 30.42 17.29 11.78
CA SER A 111 30.48 16.20 12.77
C SER A 111 30.60 16.70 14.19
N THR A 112 31.44 17.71 14.44
CA THR A 112 31.60 18.29 15.78
C THR A 112 30.38 19.11 16.23
N THR A 113 29.72 19.80 15.31
CA THR A 113 28.48 20.53 15.61
C THR A 113 27.36 19.58 16.03
N ILE A 114 27.18 18.47 15.28
CA ILE A 114 26.17 17.46 15.61
C ILE A 114 26.53 16.72 16.92
N ARG A 115 27.81 16.45 17.17
CA ARG A 115 28.25 15.86 18.45
C ARG A 115 27.89 16.73 19.64
N ASP A 116 28.07 18.04 19.49
CA ASP A 116 27.84 19.01 20.59
C ASP A 116 26.33 19.27 20.82
N ASP A 117 25.50 19.11 19.76
CA ASP A 117 24.04 19.13 19.78
C ASP A 117 23.46 18.18 18.74
N ASN A 118 23.00 17.01 19.18
CA ASN A 118 22.51 15.95 18.29
C ASN A 118 21.26 16.35 17.48
N ASP A 119 20.44 17.29 17.97
CA ASP A 119 19.24 17.73 17.26
C ASP A 119 19.58 18.48 15.97
N THR A 120 20.77 19.10 15.89
CA THR A 120 21.25 19.74 14.67
C THR A 120 21.43 18.74 13.50
N SER A 121 21.51 17.43 13.78
CA SER A 121 21.56 16.39 12.74
C SER A 121 20.35 16.39 11.80
N TYR A 122 19.19 16.82 12.27
CA TYR A 122 17.97 16.95 11.43
C TYR A 122 18.10 18.07 10.39
N GLU A 123 18.99 19.03 10.59
CA GLU A 123 19.24 20.15 9.68
C GLU A 123 20.52 19.97 8.86
N LEU A 124 21.57 19.45 9.50
CA LEU A 124 22.89 19.32 8.91
C LEU A 124 23.09 18.00 8.12
N SER A 125 22.08 17.14 8.08
CA SER A 125 22.11 15.91 7.28
C SER A 125 20.77 15.66 6.56
N GLY A 126 20.70 14.61 5.74
CA GLY A 126 19.47 14.17 5.09
C GLY A 126 18.45 13.50 6.03
N ARG A 127 18.85 13.25 7.28
CA ARG A 127 18.09 12.52 8.28
C ARG A 127 16.69 13.09 8.52
N GLY A 128 16.54 14.41 8.55
CA GLY A 128 15.30 15.09 8.89
C GLY A 128 14.12 14.81 7.94
N ASN A 129 14.39 14.29 6.74
CA ASN A 129 13.34 13.90 5.76
C ASN A 129 13.62 12.51 5.17
N LEU A 130 14.16 11.58 5.97
CA LEU A 130 14.53 10.23 5.55
C LEU A 130 13.86 9.17 6.42
N VAL A 131 13.18 8.22 5.79
CA VAL A 131 12.47 7.10 6.44
C VAL A 131 13.11 5.78 6.04
N ALA A 132 13.38 4.91 7.02
CA ALA A 132 13.69 3.52 6.75
C ALA A 132 12.39 2.72 6.57
N VAL A 133 12.25 1.99 5.46
CA VAL A 133 11.20 1.00 5.24
C VAL A 133 11.77 -0.35 5.60
N VAL A 134 11.44 -0.85 6.80
CA VAL A 134 12.03 -2.04 7.39
C VAL A 134 11.07 -3.21 7.34
N SER A 135 11.52 -4.34 6.80
CA SER A 135 10.74 -5.57 6.68
C SER A 135 11.62 -6.81 6.90
N ASP A 136 11.04 -7.87 7.44
CA ASP A 136 11.63 -9.22 7.34
C ASP A 136 10.98 -10.08 6.25
N SER A 137 10.01 -9.49 5.51
CA SER A 137 9.31 -10.09 4.37
C SER A 137 8.57 -11.39 4.71
N THR A 138 8.13 -11.53 5.97
CA THR A 138 7.43 -12.73 6.45
C THR A 138 5.93 -12.73 6.14
N ARG A 139 5.38 -11.59 5.66
CA ARG A 139 3.97 -11.44 5.29
C ARG A 139 3.78 -10.47 4.13
N VAL A 140 4.40 -10.76 2.98
CA VAL A 140 4.34 -9.91 1.77
C VAL A 140 2.96 -10.01 1.15
N LEU A 141 2.17 -8.96 1.25
CA LEU A 141 0.80 -8.87 0.70
C LEU A 141 -0.04 -10.14 1.02
N GLY A 142 -0.59 -10.80 0.00
CA GLY A 142 -1.30 -12.07 0.11
C GLY A 142 -0.43 -13.32 -0.10
N ASP A 143 0.85 -13.15 -0.44
CA ASP A 143 1.73 -14.25 -0.87
C ASP A 143 2.48 -14.92 0.31
N GLY A 144 2.44 -14.32 1.51
CA GLY A 144 3.06 -14.88 2.72
C GLY A 144 4.55 -14.60 2.84
N ASP A 145 5.34 -15.56 3.35
CA ASP A 145 6.79 -15.42 3.51
C ASP A 145 7.52 -15.51 2.16
N CYS A 146 8.06 -14.38 1.70
CA CYS A 146 8.80 -14.26 0.45
C CYS A 146 10.32 -14.22 0.63
N THR A 147 10.83 -14.47 1.85
CA THR A 147 12.22 -14.27 2.25
C THR A 147 12.67 -12.80 2.18
N PRO A 148 13.72 -12.34 2.89
CA PRO A 148 14.10 -10.93 2.90
C PRO A 148 14.32 -10.31 1.51
N PRO A 149 15.06 -10.93 0.57
CA PRO A 149 15.23 -10.33 -0.77
C PRO A 149 13.92 -10.23 -1.57
N GLY A 150 12.97 -11.14 -1.34
CA GLY A 150 11.68 -11.14 -2.03
C GLY A 150 10.80 -9.93 -1.68
N GLY A 151 10.98 -9.33 -0.50
CA GLY A 151 10.27 -8.12 -0.09
C GLY A 151 10.75 -6.83 -0.73
N MET A 152 11.95 -6.80 -1.36
CA MET A 152 12.52 -5.57 -1.93
C MET A 152 11.55 -4.83 -2.85
N GLY A 153 10.80 -5.57 -3.69
CA GLY A 153 9.84 -4.95 -4.61
C GLY A 153 8.76 -4.12 -3.90
N VAL A 154 8.26 -4.58 -2.76
CA VAL A 154 7.26 -3.85 -1.95
C VAL A 154 7.92 -2.70 -1.19
N MET A 155 9.09 -2.92 -0.56
CA MET A 155 9.79 -1.89 0.22
C MET A 155 10.24 -0.71 -0.64
N GLU A 156 10.75 -0.95 -1.84
CA GLU A 156 11.02 0.10 -2.83
C GLU A 156 9.73 0.78 -3.29
N GLY A 157 8.61 0.03 -3.41
CA GLY A 157 7.30 0.59 -3.72
C GLY A 157 6.84 1.59 -2.67
N LYS A 158 6.98 1.26 -1.39
CA LYS A 158 6.70 2.17 -0.28
C LYS A 158 7.60 3.41 -0.31
N ALA A 159 8.90 3.24 -0.50
CA ALA A 159 9.85 4.34 -0.64
C ALA A 159 9.50 5.27 -1.82
N PHE A 160 9.09 4.69 -2.96
CA PHE A 160 8.65 5.44 -4.13
C PHE A 160 7.38 6.26 -3.87
N LEU A 161 6.36 5.64 -3.24
CA LEU A 161 5.13 6.33 -2.88
C LEU A 161 5.40 7.46 -1.85
N MET A 162 6.22 7.21 -0.82
CA MET A 162 6.66 8.25 0.13
C MET A 162 7.29 9.44 -0.58
N LYS A 163 8.16 9.18 -1.56
CA LYS A 163 8.83 10.24 -2.32
C LYS A 163 7.85 11.01 -3.18
N TYR A 164 7.05 10.31 -3.99
CA TYR A 164 6.20 10.93 -5.01
C TYR A 164 4.96 11.61 -4.44
N LEU A 165 4.38 11.04 -3.36
CA LEU A 165 3.15 11.53 -2.74
C LEU A 165 3.39 12.38 -1.50
N GLY A 166 4.42 12.06 -0.71
CA GLY A 166 4.71 12.73 0.57
C GLY A 166 5.93 13.66 0.54
N GLY A 167 6.71 13.69 -0.54
CA GLY A 167 7.98 14.44 -0.59
C GLY A 167 9.06 13.90 0.37
N VAL A 168 8.87 12.70 0.90
CA VAL A 168 9.74 12.04 1.88
C VAL A 168 10.71 11.08 1.19
N ASN A 169 11.98 11.09 1.58
CA ASN A 169 12.95 10.11 1.08
C ASN A 169 12.77 8.79 1.83
N GLY A 170 12.71 7.68 1.10
CA GLY A 170 12.61 6.34 1.67
C GLY A 170 13.79 5.45 1.27
N ILE A 171 14.24 4.59 2.17
CA ILE A 171 15.24 3.54 1.88
C ILE A 171 14.66 2.19 2.27
N ALA A 172 14.63 1.26 1.31
CA ALA A 172 14.20 -0.13 1.52
C ALA A 172 15.28 -0.92 2.28
N LEU A 173 14.89 -1.54 3.39
CA LEU A 173 15.78 -2.33 4.25
C LEU A 173 15.10 -3.67 4.58
N CYS A 174 15.46 -4.73 3.85
CA CYS A 174 15.01 -6.08 4.15
C CYS A 174 16.02 -6.78 5.06
N VAL A 175 15.58 -7.18 6.25
CA VAL A 175 16.42 -7.77 7.29
C VAL A 175 16.08 -9.25 7.50
N ASP A 176 17.07 -10.09 7.75
CA ASP A 176 16.82 -11.50 8.06
C ASP A 176 16.60 -11.68 9.57
N SER A 177 15.34 -11.83 9.95
CA SER A 177 14.92 -12.09 11.33
C SER A 177 15.05 -13.56 11.74
N ARG A 178 15.35 -14.49 10.81
CA ARG A 178 15.37 -15.91 11.07
C ARG A 178 16.52 -16.30 12.01
N GLY A 179 16.18 -17.10 13.02
CA GLY A 179 17.15 -17.75 13.91
C GLY A 179 17.77 -19.00 13.27
N PRO A 180 18.73 -19.63 13.95
CA PRO A 180 19.33 -20.88 13.50
C PRO A 180 18.33 -22.05 13.37
N ASP A 181 17.18 -21.95 14.05
CA ASP A 181 16.07 -22.90 13.98
C ASP A 181 15.08 -22.58 12.86
N GLY A 182 15.37 -21.58 12.03
CA GLY A 182 14.53 -21.12 10.92
C GLY A 182 13.31 -20.31 11.35
N LYS A 183 13.10 -20.06 12.65
CA LYS A 183 11.98 -19.25 13.13
C LYS A 183 12.33 -17.76 13.11
N ASN A 184 11.33 -16.95 12.86
CA ASN A 184 11.47 -15.50 12.85
C ASN A 184 11.53 -14.97 14.30
N ASP A 185 12.59 -14.24 14.61
CA ASP A 185 12.83 -13.60 15.89
C ASP A 185 12.57 -12.10 15.81
N PRO A 186 11.49 -11.59 16.42
CA PRO A 186 11.18 -10.16 16.41
C PRO A 186 12.26 -9.32 17.10
N GLN A 187 13.09 -9.91 18.00
CA GLN A 187 14.15 -9.17 18.68
C GLN A 187 15.21 -8.67 17.70
N LYS A 188 15.53 -9.45 16.65
CA LYS A 188 16.49 -9.01 15.63
C LYS A 188 16.03 -7.75 14.89
N ILE A 189 14.73 -7.62 14.57
CA ILE A 189 14.19 -6.41 13.95
C ILE A 189 14.27 -5.25 14.94
N ILE A 190 13.90 -5.48 16.20
CA ILE A 190 13.96 -4.47 17.27
C ILE A 190 15.40 -3.96 17.43
N ASP A 191 16.37 -4.85 17.54
CA ASP A 191 17.78 -4.49 17.71
C ASP A 191 18.32 -3.74 16.49
N PHE A 192 17.99 -4.20 15.27
CA PHE A 192 18.38 -3.53 14.04
C PHE A 192 17.86 -2.09 13.98
N VAL A 193 16.57 -1.88 14.26
CA VAL A 193 15.96 -0.55 14.23
C VAL A 193 16.57 0.35 15.31
N LYS A 194 16.74 -0.14 16.54
CA LYS A 194 17.36 0.62 17.63
C LYS A 194 18.79 1.04 17.31
N MET A 195 19.59 0.18 16.70
CA MET A 195 20.96 0.51 16.29
C MET A 195 21.01 1.51 15.13
N SER A 196 20.07 1.45 14.21
CA SER A 196 20.08 2.26 12.97
C SER A 196 19.28 3.56 13.07
N GLN A 197 18.41 3.76 14.07
CA GLN A 197 17.48 4.89 14.19
C GLN A 197 18.12 6.26 14.02
N HIS A 198 19.37 6.43 14.45
CA HIS A 198 20.08 7.71 14.38
C HIS A 198 20.39 8.18 12.95
N SER A 199 20.22 7.32 11.95
CA SER A 199 20.37 7.67 10.53
C SER A 199 19.08 8.17 9.89
N PHE A 200 17.95 8.05 10.59
CA PHE A 200 16.61 8.31 10.04
C PHE A 200 15.82 9.31 10.87
N GLY A 201 14.82 9.93 10.25
CA GLY A 201 13.83 10.78 10.91
C GLY A 201 12.60 10.00 11.37
N ALA A 202 12.32 8.86 10.73
CA ALA A 202 11.23 7.94 11.09
C ALA A 202 11.49 6.54 10.56
N ILE A 203 10.74 5.56 11.07
CA ILE A 203 10.75 4.16 10.64
C ILE A 203 9.35 3.79 10.17
N ASN A 204 9.26 3.16 9.00
CA ASN A 204 8.09 2.44 8.53
C ASN A 204 8.34 0.94 8.58
N LEU A 205 7.62 0.23 9.43
CA LEU A 205 7.61 -1.24 9.45
C LEU A 205 6.62 -1.75 8.41
N GLU A 206 7.01 -2.80 7.69
CA GLU A 206 6.22 -3.34 6.58
C GLU A 206 6.32 -4.86 6.50
N ASP A 207 5.25 -5.54 6.10
CA ASP A 207 5.23 -6.97 5.78
C ASP A 207 5.80 -7.91 6.87
N ILE A 208 5.60 -7.57 8.15
CA ILE A 208 6.00 -8.39 9.30
C ILE A 208 4.79 -9.21 9.76
N ALA A 209 4.92 -10.54 9.79
CA ALA A 209 3.84 -11.44 10.17
C ALA A 209 3.42 -11.27 11.64
N GLN A 210 2.09 -11.38 11.88
CA GLN A 210 1.60 -11.52 13.26
C GLN A 210 2.03 -12.88 13.88
N PRO A 211 2.24 -12.99 15.19
CA PRO A 211 2.10 -11.95 16.21
C PRO A 211 3.33 -11.04 16.36
N ASN A 212 4.45 -11.30 15.65
CA ASN A 212 5.71 -10.58 15.79
C ASN A 212 5.57 -9.08 15.51
N CYS A 213 4.74 -8.70 14.53
CA CYS A 213 4.51 -7.29 14.18
C CYS A 213 4.04 -6.44 15.37
N TYR A 214 3.23 -7.00 16.27
CA TYR A 214 2.74 -6.30 17.45
C TYR A 214 3.87 -6.01 18.43
N LYS A 215 4.66 -7.04 18.77
CA LYS A 215 5.81 -6.90 19.67
C LYS A 215 6.83 -5.91 19.12
N VAL A 216 7.15 -6.01 17.82
CA VAL A 216 8.11 -5.10 17.17
C VAL A 216 7.63 -3.66 17.25
N LEU A 217 6.37 -3.40 16.86
CA LEU A 217 5.80 -2.05 16.88
C LEU A 217 5.74 -1.48 18.30
N ASP A 218 5.20 -2.22 19.26
CA ASP A 218 4.97 -1.72 20.61
C ASP A 218 6.27 -1.40 21.32
N VAL A 219 7.28 -2.27 21.21
CA VAL A 219 8.61 -2.02 21.80
C VAL A 219 9.28 -0.82 21.15
N LEU A 220 9.28 -0.73 19.82
CA LEU A 220 9.96 0.34 19.12
C LEU A 220 9.28 1.70 19.30
N ARG A 221 7.95 1.75 19.42
CA ARG A 221 7.23 3.00 19.72
C ARG A 221 7.58 3.60 21.08
N GLU A 222 7.97 2.78 22.04
CA GLU A 222 8.36 3.22 23.38
C GLU A 222 9.87 3.43 23.53
N GLU A 223 10.69 2.68 22.81
CA GLU A 223 12.14 2.68 23.00
C GLU A 223 12.92 3.49 21.95
N CYS A 224 12.31 3.91 20.85
CA CYS A 224 12.95 4.79 19.87
C CYS A 224 12.67 6.25 20.15
N ASP A 225 13.66 7.11 19.84
CA ASP A 225 13.56 8.57 19.92
C ASP A 225 12.92 9.20 18.68
N ILE A 226 12.61 8.41 17.66
CA ILE A 226 11.99 8.82 16.40
C ILE A 226 10.68 8.06 16.17
N PRO A 227 9.75 8.59 15.36
CA PRO A 227 8.47 7.94 15.10
C PRO A 227 8.67 6.59 14.44
N VAL A 228 7.94 5.58 14.95
CA VAL A 228 7.84 4.24 14.37
C VAL A 228 6.38 3.99 13.99
N TRP A 229 6.17 3.59 12.76
CA TRP A 229 4.88 3.32 12.13
C TRP A 229 4.86 1.92 11.55
N HIS A 230 3.73 1.24 11.57
CA HIS A 230 3.53 -0.05 10.88
C HIS A 230 2.37 0.12 9.89
N ASP A 231 2.69 0.21 8.62
CA ASP A 231 1.72 0.63 7.63
C ASP A 231 0.61 -0.41 7.35
N ASP A 232 0.93 -1.70 7.30
CA ASP A 232 -0.08 -2.76 7.12
C ASP A 232 -1.17 -2.74 8.20
N ALA A 233 -0.80 -2.37 9.42
CA ALA A 233 -1.72 -2.32 10.54
C ALA A 233 -2.35 -0.93 10.69
N GLN A 234 -1.53 0.08 10.92
CA GLN A 234 -1.99 1.44 11.28
C GLN A 234 -2.43 2.25 10.05
N GLY A 235 -1.71 2.14 8.91
CA GLY A 235 -2.09 2.82 7.67
C GLY A 235 -3.41 2.30 7.12
N THR A 236 -3.58 0.98 7.11
CA THR A 236 -4.85 0.34 6.72
C THR A 236 -5.99 0.76 7.65
N ALA A 237 -5.73 0.89 8.97
CA ALA A 237 -6.73 1.36 9.92
C ALA A 237 -7.12 2.82 9.68
N CYS A 238 -6.16 3.69 9.41
CA CYS A 238 -6.39 5.10 9.11
C CYS A 238 -7.32 5.28 7.89
N VAL A 239 -6.99 4.67 6.76
CA VAL A 239 -7.77 4.84 5.52
C VAL A 239 -9.13 4.15 5.59
N THR A 240 -9.25 3.03 6.32
CA THR A 240 -10.54 2.38 6.57
C THR A 240 -11.44 3.28 7.41
N LEU A 241 -10.91 3.91 8.46
CA LEU A 241 -11.65 4.86 9.28
C LEU A 241 -12.07 6.09 8.48
N ALA A 242 -11.19 6.63 7.60
CA ALA A 242 -11.53 7.75 6.71
C ALA A 242 -12.72 7.43 5.81
N GLY A 243 -12.69 6.28 5.14
CA GLY A 243 -13.80 5.79 4.32
C GLY A 243 -15.07 5.54 5.15
N LEU A 244 -14.92 4.99 6.35
CA LEU A 244 -16.05 4.73 7.25
C LEU A 244 -16.74 6.02 7.71
N PHE A 245 -16.01 7.07 8.07
CA PHE A 245 -16.59 8.37 8.42
C PHE A 245 -17.50 8.92 7.32
N ASN A 246 -17.06 8.89 6.08
CA ASN A 246 -17.84 9.39 4.96
C ASN A 246 -18.99 8.46 4.57
N ALA A 247 -18.79 7.14 4.66
CA ALA A 247 -19.86 6.17 4.43
C ALA A 247 -20.99 6.33 5.47
N LEU A 248 -20.65 6.53 6.75
CA LEU A 248 -21.63 6.76 7.82
C LEU A 248 -22.44 8.05 7.59
N LYS A 249 -21.78 9.14 7.16
CA LYS A 249 -22.47 10.40 6.79
C LYS A 249 -23.50 10.19 5.67
N LEU A 250 -23.15 9.44 4.63
CA LEU A 250 -24.05 9.18 3.50
C LEU A 250 -25.27 8.35 3.88
N VAL A 251 -25.18 7.52 4.90
CA VAL A 251 -26.28 6.66 5.38
C VAL A 251 -26.99 7.23 6.60
N ASP A 252 -26.58 8.42 7.09
CA ASP A 252 -27.11 9.08 8.29
C ASP A 252 -27.05 8.21 9.56
N LYS A 253 -25.90 7.55 9.76
CA LYS A 253 -25.61 6.75 10.95
C LYS A 253 -24.42 7.31 11.71
N LYS A 254 -24.42 7.16 13.04
CA LYS A 254 -23.32 7.61 13.89
C LYS A 254 -22.40 6.46 14.27
N LEU A 255 -21.10 6.73 14.37
CA LEU A 255 -20.09 5.72 14.69
C LEU A 255 -20.37 5.01 16.03
N GLU A 256 -20.83 5.74 17.03
CA GLU A 256 -21.18 5.24 18.38
C GLU A 256 -22.36 4.27 18.41
N ASP A 257 -23.24 4.33 17.39
CA ASP A 257 -24.51 3.58 17.37
C ASP A 257 -24.45 2.33 16.49
N VAL A 258 -23.44 2.20 15.61
CA VAL A 258 -23.41 1.12 14.62
C VAL A 258 -22.92 -0.20 15.16
N LYS A 259 -23.54 -1.29 14.68
CA LYS A 259 -23.07 -2.66 14.89
C LYS A 259 -22.04 -3.01 13.81
N ILE A 260 -20.80 -3.32 14.22
CA ILE A 260 -19.70 -3.61 13.31
C ILE A 260 -19.30 -5.08 13.41
N VAL A 261 -19.26 -5.78 12.28
CA VAL A 261 -18.72 -7.14 12.17
C VAL A 261 -17.37 -7.10 11.49
N TYR A 262 -16.33 -7.63 12.15
CA TYR A 262 -14.99 -7.76 11.61
C TYR A 262 -14.76 -9.21 11.21
N PHE A 263 -14.49 -9.46 9.93
CA PHE A 263 -14.22 -10.80 9.42
C PHE A 263 -12.75 -10.96 9.07
N GLY A 264 -12.05 -11.75 9.89
CA GLY A 264 -10.59 -11.85 9.99
C GLY A 264 -10.05 -11.07 11.19
N ALA A 265 -9.14 -11.67 11.96
CA ALA A 265 -8.48 -11.06 13.11
C ALA A 265 -6.95 -11.02 12.89
N GLY A 266 -6.55 -10.63 11.68
CA GLY A 266 -5.16 -10.35 11.31
C GLY A 266 -4.68 -9.02 11.88
N ALA A 267 -3.40 -8.69 11.67
CA ALA A 267 -2.79 -7.46 12.17
C ALA A 267 -3.57 -6.21 11.77
N SER A 268 -3.97 -6.10 10.51
CA SER A 268 -4.73 -4.96 10.00
C SER A 268 -6.09 -4.85 10.68
N ASN A 269 -6.90 -5.91 10.66
CA ASN A 269 -8.28 -5.83 11.15
C ASN A 269 -8.37 -5.65 12.68
N ALA A 270 -7.45 -6.26 13.44
CA ALA A 270 -7.34 -6.02 14.87
C ALA A 270 -6.97 -4.56 15.19
N THR A 271 -6.11 -3.95 14.37
CA THR A 271 -5.75 -2.54 14.52
C THR A 271 -6.86 -1.61 14.04
N ILE A 272 -7.59 -1.96 12.97
CA ILE A 272 -8.80 -1.23 12.54
C ILE A 272 -9.80 -1.16 13.70
N ALA A 273 -10.14 -2.30 14.31
CA ALA A 273 -11.08 -2.34 15.43
C ALA A 273 -10.62 -1.45 16.59
N ARG A 274 -9.33 -1.49 16.95
CA ARG A 274 -8.77 -0.63 18.01
C ARG A 274 -8.86 0.86 17.67
N ILE A 275 -8.49 1.27 16.46
CA ILE A 275 -8.53 2.67 16.03
C ILE A 275 -9.98 3.17 15.89
N VAL A 276 -10.87 2.35 15.34
CA VAL A 276 -12.31 2.66 15.22
C VAL A 276 -12.96 2.83 16.61
N ASN A 277 -12.61 1.96 17.57
CA ASN A 277 -13.04 2.11 18.96
C ASN A 277 -12.48 3.40 19.60
N SER A 278 -11.20 3.71 19.37
CA SER A 278 -10.59 4.95 19.87
C SER A 278 -11.19 6.20 19.24
N ALA A 279 -11.74 6.10 18.03
CA ALA A 279 -12.46 7.17 17.35
C ALA A 279 -13.92 7.34 17.79
N GLY A 280 -14.44 6.47 18.69
CA GLY A 280 -15.75 6.62 19.34
C GLY A 280 -16.75 5.51 19.05
N ALA A 281 -16.40 4.43 18.33
CA ALA A 281 -17.29 3.29 18.22
C ALA A 281 -17.44 2.56 19.57
N ASP A 282 -18.63 2.04 19.84
CA ASP A 282 -18.87 1.19 21.02
C ASP A 282 -18.34 -0.23 20.76
N PRO A 283 -17.25 -0.66 21.44
CA PRO A 283 -16.70 -2.00 21.24
C PRO A 283 -17.68 -3.12 21.61
N ALA A 284 -18.63 -2.88 22.53
CA ALA A 284 -19.64 -3.86 22.90
C ALA A 284 -20.61 -4.18 21.74
N ARG A 285 -20.74 -3.29 20.77
CA ARG A 285 -21.53 -3.50 19.54
C ARG A 285 -20.73 -4.14 18.40
N SER A 286 -19.47 -4.48 18.65
CA SER A 286 -18.57 -5.10 17.67
C SER A 286 -18.44 -6.60 17.88
N ILE A 287 -18.35 -7.37 16.78
CA ILE A 287 -18.10 -8.81 16.79
C ILE A 287 -16.97 -9.10 15.79
N MET A 288 -15.90 -9.75 16.25
CA MET A 288 -14.76 -10.10 15.40
C MET A 288 -14.62 -11.62 15.29
N PHE A 289 -14.23 -12.09 14.09
CA PHE A 289 -13.98 -13.50 13.82
C PHE A 289 -12.54 -13.72 13.35
N ASP A 290 -11.91 -14.75 13.90
CA ASP A 290 -10.71 -15.33 13.31
C ASP A 290 -11.03 -16.70 12.67
N SER A 291 -9.97 -17.42 12.22
CA SER A 291 -10.14 -18.75 11.59
C SER A 291 -10.71 -19.82 12.53
N SER A 292 -10.71 -19.59 13.84
CA SER A 292 -11.17 -20.52 14.86
C SER A 292 -12.58 -20.16 15.42
N GLY A 293 -13.15 -19.01 15.00
CA GLY A 293 -14.47 -18.58 15.42
C GLY A 293 -14.51 -17.13 15.94
N ALA A 294 -15.59 -16.78 16.64
CA ALA A 294 -15.77 -15.46 17.18
C ALA A 294 -14.82 -15.17 18.35
N LEU A 295 -14.37 -13.92 18.45
CA LEU A 295 -13.61 -13.42 19.58
C LEU A 295 -14.57 -13.05 20.72
N HIS A 296 -14.31 -13.56 21.91
CA HIS A 296 -15.02 -13.23 23.15
C HIS A 296 -14.24 -13.78 24.36
N THR A 297 -14.65 -13.45 25.58
CA THR A 297 -13.95 -13.85 26.82
C THR A 297 -13.85 -15.37 27.06
N GLY A 298 -14.50 -16.20 26.26
CA GLY A 298 -14.41 -17.67 26.33
C GLY A 298 -13.25 -18.27 25.51
N ARG A 299 -12.52 -17.49 24.71
CA ARG A 299 -11.42 -17.95 23.83
C ARG A 299 -10.13 -18.21 24.64
N LYS A 300 -10.08 -19.38 25.30
CA LYS A 300 -8.93 -19.81 26.12
C LYS A 300 -7.64 -19.96 25.32
N ASP A 301 -7.73 -20.39 24.07
CA ASP A 301 -6.62 -20.49 23.13
C ASP A 301 -5.89 -19.14 22.93
N ILE A 302 -6.63 -18.02 22.89
CA ILE A 302 -6.08 -16.68 22.78
C ILE A 302 -5.57 -16.17 24.14
N GLU A 303 -6.33 -16.44 25.23
CA GLU A 303 -5.94 -16.03 26.59
C GLU A 303 -4.60 -16.63 27.03
N GLU A 304 -4.38 -17.89 26.69
CA GLU A 304 -3.19 -18.65 27.08
C GLU A 304 -1.97 -18.30 26.23
N ASP A 305 -2.13 -17.98 24.94
CA ASP A 305 -1.01 -17.56 24.07
C ASP A 305 -0.74 -16.07 24.17
N LYS A 306 0.13 -15.69 25.08
CA LYS A 306 0.49 -14.29 25.37
C LYS A 306 1.06 -13.51 24.18
N ARG A 307 1.43 -14.19 23.09
CA ARG A 307 1.87 -13.52 21.86
C ARG A 307 0.70 -12.82 21.15
N PHE A 308 -0.52 -13.30 21.35
CA PHE A 308 -1.75 -12.72 20.77
C PHE A 308 -2.46 -11.74 21.72
N TYR A 309 -1.73 -11.05 22.61
CA TYR A 309 -2.32 -10.12 23.58
C TYR A 309 -3.26 -9.08 22.96
N ARG A 310 -2.98 -8.58 21.73
CA ARG A 310 -3.88 -7.65 21.03
C ARG A 310 -5.24 -8.27 20.68
N LYS A 311 -5.27 -9.55 20.32
CA LYS A 311 -6.55 -10.26 20.14
C LYS A 311 -7.25 -10.48 21.46
N TRP A 312 -6.50 -10.76 22.53
CA TRP A 312 -7.08 -10.94 23.86
C TRP A 312 -7.69 -9.65 24.38
N GLU A 313 -7.06 -8.51 24.19
CA GLU A 313 -7.66 -7.19 24.48
C GLU A 313 -9.02 -7.02 23.78
N LEU A 314 -9.13 -7.39 22.51
CA LEU A 314 -10.39 -7.36 21.77
C LEU A 314 -11.41 -8.36 22.32
N CYS A 315 -11.01 -9.58 22.71
CA CYS A 315 -11.90 -10.56 23.34
C CYS A 315 -12.54 -10.03 24.63
N GLN A 316 -11.86 -9.13 25.34
CA GLN A 316 -12.34 -8.58 26.61
C GLN A 316 -13.39 -7.47 26.43
N VAL A 317 -13.36 -6.75 25.31
CA VAL A 317 -14.19 -5.55 25.09
C VAL A 317 -15.27 -5.73 24.03
N THR A 318 -15.12 -6.73 23.14
CA THR A 318 -16.09 -6.99 22.05
C THR A 318 -16.97 -8.19 22.36
N ASN A 319 -18.07 -8.33 21.61
CA ASN A 319 -18.95 -9.51 21.64
C ASN A 319 -19.38 -9.97 23.06
N PRO A 320 -19.98 -9.11 23.89
CA PRO A 320 -20.36 -9.46 25.27
C PRO A 320 -21.41 -10.59 25.34
N HIS A 321 -22.17 -10.76 24.26
CA HIS A 321 -23.22 -11.81 24.17
C HIS A 321 -22.70 -13.14 23.67
N LYS A 322 -21.40 -13.24 23.34
CA LYS A 322 -20.73 -14.46 22.84
C LYS A 322 -21.45 -15.06 21.63
N VAL A 323 -21.78 -14.21 20.67
CA VAL A 323 -22.28 -14.65 19.36
C VAL A 323 -21.20 -15.48 18.68
N GLU A 324 -21.56 -16.69 18.22
CA GLU A 324 -20.58 -17.68 17.73
C GLU A 324 -20.56 -17.83 16.21
N THR A 325 -21.66 -17.45 15.52
CA THR A 325 -21.78 -17.67 14.08
C THR A 325 -21.81 -16.37 13.28
N MET A 326 -21.29 -16.40 12.04
CA MET A 326 -21.38 -15.27 11.12
C MET A 326 -22.83 -14.91 10.80
N GLU A 327 -23.70 -15.91 10.63
CA GLU A 327 -25.12 -15.72 10.32
C GLU A 327 -25.84 -14.89 11.38
N GLU A 328 -25.51 -15.14 12.66
CA GLU A 328 -26.09 -14.40 13.79
C GLU A 328 -25.44 -13.02 13.94
N ALA A 329 -24.13 -12.93 13.75
CA ALA A 329 -23.40 -11.67 13.83
C ALA A 329 -23.85 -10.69 12.76
N MET A 330 -24.07 -11.15 11.53
CA MET A 330 -24.47 -10.33 10.38
C MET A 330 -25.92 -9.84 10.46
N LYS A 331 -26.75 -10.48 11.28
CA LYS A 331 -28.13 -10.02 11.47
C LYS A 331 -28.14 -8.60 12.04
N ASP A 332 -28.80 -7.70 11.32
CA ASP A 332 -28.91 -6.27 11.65
C ASP A 332 -27.53 -5.57 11.85
N ALA A 333 -26.47 -6.07 11.23
CA ALA A 333 -25.17 -5.41 11.23
C ALA A 333 -25.17 -4.21 10.28
N ASP A 334 -24.69 -3.06 10.74
CA ASP A 334 -24.58 -1.84 9.95
C ASP A 334 -23.34 -1.85 9.04
N VAL A 335 -22.24 -2.41 9.56
CA VAL A 335 -20.93 -2.39 8.90
C VAL A 335 -20.31 -3.78 8.94
N LEU A 336 -19.83 -4.25 7.78
CA LEU A 336 -18.91 -5.38 7.66
C LEU A 336 -17.53 -4.87 7.25
N ILE A 337 -16.48 -5.25 7.98
CA ILE A 337 -15.08 -5.01 7.61
C ILE A 337 -14.38 -6.36 7.49
N ALA A 338 -14.11 -6.79 6.25
CA ALA A 338 -13.47 -8.05 5.95
C ALA A 338 -12.02 -7.83 5.48
N LEU A 339 -11.07 -8.42 6.20
CA LEU A 339 -9.67 -8.59 5.84
C LEU A 339 -9.21 -9.98 6.31
N SER A 340 -9.71 -10.99 5.62
CA SER A 340 -9.52 -12.40 6.00
C SER A 340 -8.54 -13.11 5.07
N ARG A 341 -9.02 -13.64 3.98
CA ARG A 341 -8.24 -14.31 2.93
C ARG A 341 -8.77 -13.92 1.55
N PRO A 342 -7.91 -13.88 0.53
CA PRO A 342 -8.36 -13.63 -0.84
C PRO A 342 -9.34 -14.69 -1.33
N GLY A 343 -10.38 -14.24 -2.08
CA GLY A 343 -11.32 -15.14 -2.76
C GLY A 343 -12.74 -14.57 -2.82
N PRO A 344 -13.41 -14.61 -3.99
CA PRO A 344 -14.68 -13.89 -4.21
C PRO A 344 -15.91 -14.50 -3.50
N ASP A 345 -15.76 -15.69 -2.90
CA ASP A 345 -16.84 -16.41 -2.21
C ASP A 345 -16.57 -16.59 -0.72
N VAL A 346 -15.59 -15.87 -0.16
CA VAL A 346 -15.21 -15.94 1.25
C VAL A 346 -16.25 -15.25 2.12
N VAL A 347 -16.76 -14.08 1.67
CA VAL A 347 -17.95 -13.44 2.23
C VAL A 347 -19.16 -13.90 1.40
N LYS A 348 -20.17 -14.45 2.05
CA LYS A 348 -21.35 -15.00 1.40
C LYS A 348 -22.42 -13.94 1.17
N LYS A 349 -23.16 -14.00 0.06
CA LYS A 349 -24.27 -13.10 -0.25
C LYS A 349 -25.35 -13.15 0.86
N GLU A 350 -25.68 -14.35 1.36
CA GLU A 350 -26.70 -14.57 2.40
C GLU A 350 -26.34 -13.88 3.72
N TRP A 351 -25.07 -13.56 3.96
CA TRP A 351 -24.67 -12.78 5.14
C TRP A 351 -25.00 -11.31 4.95
N ILE A 352 -24.76 -10.77 3.74
CA ILE A 352 -25.05 -9.37 3.41
C ILE A 352 -26.56 -9.10 3.38
N GLU A 353 -27.36 -10.04 2.87
CA GLU A 353 -28.82 -9.97 2.85
C GLU A 353 -29.45 -9.84 4.26
N LYS A 354 -28.73 -10.23 5.32
CA LYS A 354 -29.16 -10.13 6.73
C LYS A 354 -28.77 -8.83 7.41
N MET A 355 -27.94 -8.00 6.74
CA MET A 355 -27.48 -6.74 7.32
C MET A 355 -28.62 -5.72 7.45
N ALA A 356 -28.37 -4.69 8.23
CA ALA A 356 -29.29 -3.56 8.39
C ALA A 356 -29.50 -2.80 7.07
N ASP A 357 -30.61 -2.07 6.99
CA ASP A 357 -30.83 -1.14 5.89
C ASP A 357 -29.67 -0.15 5.77
N LYS A 358 -29.33 0.21 4.52
CA LYS A 358 -28.18 1.06 4.17
C LYS A 358 -26.85 0.54 4.74
N SER A 359 -26.62 -0.76 4.63
CA SER A 359 -25.40 -1.40 5.12
C SER A 359 -24.14 -0.96 4.36
N ILE A 360 -23.00 -0.97 5.07
CA ILE A 360 -21.68 -0.59 4.57
C ILE A 360 -20.78 -1.82 4.60
N VAL A 361 -20.12 -2.13 3.48
CA VAL A 361 -19.31 -3.33 3.32
C VAL A 361 -17.91 -2.97 2.84
N PHE A 362 -16.89 -3.23 3.67
CA PHE A 362 -15.48 -3.16 3.31
C PHE A 362 -14.94 -4.57 3.09
N VAL A 363 -14.45 -4.87 1.87
CA VAL A 363 -13.88 -6.18 1.48
C VAL A 363 -12.50 -5.94 0.88
N CYS A 364 -11.50 -5.94 1.75
CA CYS A 364 -10.18 -5.36 1.47
C CYS A 364 -9.06 -6.38 1.25
N ALA A 365 -9.37 -7.69 1.15
CA ALA A 365 -8.35 -8.69 0.83
C ALA A 365 -7.75 -8.47 -0.57
N ASN A 366 -6.44 -8.65 -0.68
CA ASN A 366 -5.67 -8.56 -1.92
C ASN A 366 -5.03 -9.92 -2.25
N PRO A 367 -4.91 -10.32 -3.53
CA PRO A 367 -5.27 -9.57 -4.73
C PRO A 367 -6.75 -9.68 -5.16
N VAL A 368 -7.55 -10.50 -4.48
CA VAL A 368 -8.97 -10.73 -4.79
C VAL A 368 -9.80 -10.44 -3.55
N PRO A 369 -10.82 -9.55 -3.61
CA PRO A 369 -11.68 -9.25 -2.47
C PRO A 369 -12.48 -10.49 -2.03
N GLU A 370 -12.95 -10.49 -0.79
CA GLU A 370 -13.72 -11.60 -0.20
C GLU A 370 -15.09 -11.80 -0.86
N ILE A 371 -15.60 -10.76 -1.50
CA ILE A 371 -16.74 -10.78 -2.43
C ILE A 371 -16.53 -9.62 -3.41
N TYR A 372 -16.93 -9.79 -4.68
CA TYR A 372 -16.85 -8.67 -5.61
C TYR A 372 -17.89 -7.60 -5.30
N PRO A 373 -17.57 -6.28 -5.50
CA PRO A 373 -18.49 -5.18 -5.18
C PRO A 373 -19.86 -5.30 -5.85
N TYR A 374 -19.92 -5.73 -7.10
CA TYR A 374 -21.19 -5.93 -7.81
C TYR A 374 -22.04 -7.03 -7.16
N ALA A 375 -21.41 -8.12 -6.69
CA ALA A 375 -22.11 -9.22 -6.03
C ALA A 375 -22.59 -8.82 -4.62
N ALA A 376 -21.81 -8.00 -3.89
CA ALA A 376 -22.22 -7.45 -2.61
C ALA A 376 -23.41 -6.48 -2.75
N LYS A 377 -23.43 -5.67 -3.82
CA LYS A 377 -24.56 -4.78 -4.13
C LYS A 377 -25.81 -5.53 -4.53
N GLU A 378 -25.69 -6.58 -5.34
CA GLU A 378 -26.80 -7.49 -5.63
C GLU A 378 -27.43 -8.10 -4.37
N ALA A 379 -26.61 -8.39 -3.35
CA ALA A 379 -27.03 -8.90 -2.07
C ALA A 379 -27.59 -7.81 -1.11
N GLY A 380 -27.67 -6.55 -1.54
CA GLY A 380 -28.28 -5.46 -0.79
C GLY A 380 -27.32 -4.49 -0.08
N ALA A 381 -26.01 -4.64 -0.23
CA ALA A 381 -25.07 -3.67 0.33
C ALA A 381 -25.26 -2.27 -0.31
N HIS A 382 -25.39 -1.25 0.53
CA HIS A 382 -25.61 0.12 0.05
C HIS A 382 -24.30 0.79 -0.39
N ILE A 383 -23.24 0.67 0.41
CA ILE A 383 -21.89 1.17 0.08
C ILE A 383 -20.93 0.00 0.15
N VAL A 384 -20.12 -0.16 -0.90
CA VAL A 384 -19.07 -1.20 -0.94
C VAL A 384 -17.73 -0.55 -1.22
N ALA A 385 -16.72 -0.90 -0.42
CA ALA A 385 -15.34 -0.47 -0.58
C ALA A 385 -14.38 -1.66 -0.65
N THR A 386 -13.28 -1.50 -1.38
CA THR A 386 -12.25 -2.54 -1.56
C THR A 386 -10.84 -1.98 -1.42
N GLY A 387 -9.84 -2.86 -1.27
CA GLY A 387 -8.43 -2.48 -1.35
C GLY A 387 -7.92 -2.24 -2.78
N ARG A 388 -8.72 -2.51 -3.81
CA ARG A 388 -8.30 -2.49 -5.23
C ARG A 388 -8.66 -1.18 -5.91
N GLY A 389 -7.73 -0.67 -6.73
CA GLY A 389 -7.93 0.58 -7.48
C GLY A 389 -8.78 0.47 -8.74
N ASP A 390 -9.12 -0.75 -9.16
CA ASP A 390 -9.98 -1.01 -10.31
C ASP A 390 -11.48 -1.10 -9.95
N PHE A 391 -11.82 -0.88 -8.69
CA PHE A 391 -13.20 -0.75 -8.20
C PHE A 391 -13.43 0.61 -7.55
N PRO A 392 -14.67 1.07 -7.46
CA PRO A 392 -15.04 2.24 -6.67
C PRO A 392 -14.64 2.13 -5.20
N ASN A 393 -14.49 3.26 -4.53
CA ASN A 393 -14.18 3.31 -3.09
C ASN A 393 -12.91 2.53 -2.72
N GLN A 394 -11.80 2.78 -3.43
CA GLN A 394 -10.54 2.17 -3.08
C GLN A 394 -10.05 2.63 -1.70
N VAL A 395 -10.00 1.73 -0.74
CA VAL A 395 -9.41 1.93 0.59
C VAL A 395 -8.00 1.33 0.58
N ASN A 396 -7.02 2.17 0.30
CA ASN A 396 -5.62 1.76 0.19
C ASN A 396 -4.74 2.66 1.07
N ASN A 397 -3.85 2.05 1.86
CA ASN A 397 -2.96 2.75 2.78
C ASN A 397 -2.03 3.78 2.10
N SER A 398 -1.83 3.68 0.78
CA SER A 398 -1.08 4.67 0.01
C SER A 398 -1.65 6.10 0.07
N ILE A 399 -2.90 6.28 0.50
CA ILE A 399 -3.50 7.61 0.69
C ILE A 399 -3.16 8.19 2.08
N GLY A 400 -2.80 7.36 3.06
CA GLY A 400 -2.56 7.78 4.45
C GLY A 400 -1.08 7.90 4.80
N PHE A 401 -0.27 6.84 4.67
CA PHE A 401 1.08 6.85 5.24
C PHE A 401 2.01 7.97 4.70
N PRO A 402 1.90 8.46 3.44
CA PRO A 402 2.77 9.54 2.98
C PRO A 402 2.53 10.85 3.74
N GLY A 403 1.26 11.20 3.99
CA GLY A 403 0.89 12.38 4.76
C GLY A 403 1.21 12.24 6.25
N ILE A 404 0.93 11.08 6.84
CA ILE A 404 1.23 10.79 8.26
C ILE A 404 2.73 10.94 8.53
N LEU A 405 3.58 10.28 7.74
CA LEU A 405 5.03 10.34 7.91
C LEU A 405 5.55 11.75 7.64
N LYS A 406 5.02 12.44 6.62
CA LYS A 406 5.39 13.83 6.35
C LYS A 406 5.04 14.76 7.51
N GLY A 407 3.84 14.68 8.04
CA GLY A 407 3.40 15.47 9.18
C GLY A 407 4.26 15.22 10.42
N ALA A 408 4.56 13.96 10.74
CA ALA A 408 5.44 13.61 11.86
C ALA A 408 6.87 14.16 11.69
N LEU A 409 7.43 14.09 10.46
CA LEU A 409 8.78 14.60 10.16
C LEU A 409 8.87 16.13 10.25
N ILE A 410 7.87 16.84 9.76
CA ILE A 410 7.85 18.32 9.76
C ILE A 410 8.01 18.88 11.17
N VAL A 411 7.30 18.32 12.14
CA VAL A 411 7.35 18.73 13.55
C VAL A 411 8.37 17.95 14.36
N ARG A 412 9.17 17.08 13.73
CA ARG A 412 10.16 16.21 14.38
C ARG A 412 9.52 15.45 15.55
N ALA A 413 8.38 14.82 15.32
CA ALA A 413 7.68 14.07 16.36
C ALA A 413 8.56 12.95 16.92
N SER A 414 8.44 12.69 18.23
CA SER A 414 9.14 11.57 18.89
C SER A 414 8.44 10.23 18.67
N LYS A 415 7.13 10.25 18.43
CA LYS A 415 6.30 9.06 18.12
C LYS A 415 5.09 9.46 17.29
N ILE A 416 4.47 8.47 16.64
CA ILE A 416 3.15 8.60 16.01
C ILE A 416 2.12 7.99 16.95
N THR A 417 1.20 8.82 17.43
CA THR A 417 0.12 8.42 18.35
C THR A 417 -1.09 7.89 17.58
N ASP A 418 -2.00 7.22 18.26
CA ASP A 418 -3.26 6.81 17.67
C ASP A 418 -4.14 8.02 17.31
N ASN A 419 -4.06 9.11 18.09
CA ASN A 419 -4.74 10.38 17.77
C ASN A 419 -4.23 10.98 16.46
N MET A 420 -2.93 10.89 16.16
CA MET A 420 -2.38 11.33 14.87
C MET A 420 -2.92 10.50 13.70
N ALA A 421 -3.12 9.19 13.88
CA ALA A 421 -3.74 8.33 12.86
C ALA A 421 -5.23 8.67 12.66
N ILE A 422 -5.96 8.98 13.73
CA ILE A 422 -7.35 9.44 13.66
C ILE A 422 -7.43 10.82 12.98
N ALA A 423 -6.54 11.76 13.34
CA ALA A 423 -6.49 13.08 12.70
C ALA A 423 -6.22 12.99 11.19
N ALA A 424 -5.34 12.07 10.77
CA ALA A 424 -5.12 11.76 9.36
C ALA A 424 -6.40 11.22 8.69
N ALA A 425 -7.09 10.29 9.32
CA ALA A 425 -8.36 9.74 8.80
C ALA A 425 -9.43 10.85 8.66
N GLU A 426 -9.56 11.71 9.65
CA GLU A 426 -10.47 12.86 9.60
C GLU A 426 -10.07 13.86 8.49
N ALA A 427 -8.77 14.12 8.30
CA ALA A 427 -8.27 14.99 7.26
C ALA A 427 -8.64 14.45 5.86
N ILE A 428 -8.38 13.17 5.61
CA ILE A 428 -8.73 12.50 4.35
C ILE A 428 -10.25 12.53 4.14
N ALA A 429 -11.05 12.24 5.16
CA ALA A 429 -12.51 12.27 5.08
C ALA A 429 -13.02 13.68 4.76
N ARG A 430 -12.56 14.72 5.46
CA ARG A 430 -12.93 16.12 5.19
C ARG A 430 -12.49 16.61 3.82
N PHE A 431 -11.31 16.19 3.36
CA PHE A 431 -10.86 16.50 1.99
C PHE A 431 -11.82 15.94 0.95
N SER A 432 -12.21 14.67 1.09
CA SER A 432 -13.15 14.01 0.19
C SER A 432 -14.54 14.66 0.25
N GLU A 433 -15.01 15.02 1.44
CA GLU A 433 -16.30 15.70 1.64
C GLU A 433 -16.37 17.06 0.94
N LYS A 434 -15.29 17.88 1.00
CA LYS A 434 -15.21 19.16 0.29
C LYS A 434 -15.33 19.02 -1.22
N ARG A 435 -14.80 17.94 -1.76
CA ARG A 435 -14.91 17.61 -3.18
C ARG A 435 -16.33 17.14 -3.59
N GLY A 436 -17.09 16.65 -2.63
CA GLY A 436 -18.36 15.96 -2.80
C GLY A 436 -18.17 14.44 -2.72
N ILE A 437 -19.02 13.79 -1.92
CA ILE A 437 -19.02 12.34 -1.71
C ILE A 437 -20.35 11.74 -2.17
N HIS A 438 -20.30 10.48 -2.62
CA HIS A 438 -21.47 9.67 -2.94
C HIS A 438 -21.13 8.17 -2.73
N THR A 439 -22.11 7.29 -2.90
CA THR A 439 -21.97 5.86 -2.59
C THR A 439 -20.83 5.13 -3.31
N GLU A 440 -20.39 5.67 -4.48
CA GLU A 440 -19.27 5.14 -5.27
C GLU A 440 -17.98 5.95 -5.11
N ASP A 441 -17.97 6.99 -4.27
CA ASP A 441 -16.81 7.87 -4.08
C ASP A 441 -16.82 8.46 -2.66
N ILE A 442 -16.38 7.64 -1.67
CA ILE A 442 -16.36 7.99 -0.24
C ILE A 442 -15.00 8.48 0.24
N ILE A 443 -13.94 8.28 -0.53
CA ILE A 443 -12.55 8.56 -0.10
C ILE A 443 -11.74 9.15 -1.24
N ALA A 444 -10.77 10.00 -0.91
CA ALA A 444 -9.85 10.58 -1.87
C ALA A 444 -9.05 9.52 -2.63
N LYS A 445 -8.69 9.82 -3.86
CA LYS A 445 -7.87 8.97 -4.72
C LYS A 445 -6.40 9.39 -4.63
N MET A 446 -5.50 8.46 -4.87
CA MET A 446 -4.05 8.70 -4.90
C MET A 446 -3.63 9.78 -5.91
N SER A 447 -4.44 9.99 -6.97
CA SER A 447 -4.24 11.04 -7.97
C SER A 447 -4.57 12.46 -7.48
N GLU A 448 -5.32 12.59 -6.37
CA GLU A 448 -5.72 13.86 -5.77
C GLU A 448 -4.62 14.38 -4.84
N SER A 449 -3.57 14.92 -5.44
CA SER A 449 -2.32 15.24 -4.76
C SER A 449 -2.42 16.23 -3.59
N GLU A 450 -3.46 17.04 -3.56
CA GLU A 450 -3.69 18.03 -2.50
C GLU A 450 -4.12 17.37 -1.16
N VAL A 451 -4.52 16.10 -1.16
CA VAL A 451 -4.88 15.40 0.09
C VAL A 451 -3.66 15.24 1.00
N PHE A 452 -2.48 14.98 0.46
CA PHE A 452 -1.28 14.68 1.26
C PHE A 452 -0.75 15.87 2.08
N PRO A 453 -0.60 17.10 1.54
CA PRO A 453 -0.22 18.24 2.36
C PRO A 453 -1.30 18.62 3.37
N PHE A 454 -2.59 18.42 3.05
CA PHE A 454 -3.68 18.66 3.97
C PHE A 454 -3.65 17.69 5.16
N GLU A 455 -3.46 16.41 4.89
CA GLU A 455 -3.27 15.36 5.90
C GLU A 455 -2.03 15.61 6.76
N ALA A 456 -0.89 15.93 6.15
CA ALA A 456 0.36 16.19 6.86
C ALA A 456 0.23 17.34 7.85
N ALA A 457 -0.49 18.41 7.47
CA ALA A 457 -0.71 19.56 8.37
C ALA A 457 -1.57 19.15 9.58
N ASP A 458 -2.64 18.39 9.40
CA ASP A 458 -3.47 17.93 10.50
C ASP A 458 -2.73 16.98 11.45
N VAL A 459 -1.93 16.08 10.90
CA VAL A 459 -1.07 15.16 11.68
C VAL A 459 -0.04 15.96 12.49
N ALA A 460 0.57 16.99 11.90
CA ALA A 460 1.51 17.87 12.59
C ALA A 460 0.84 18.61 13.75
N MET A 461 -0.35 19.15 13.54
CA MET A 461 -1.12 19.83 14.62
C MET A 461 -1.49 18.86 15.73
N GLN A 462 -1.88 17.63 15.39
CA GLN A 462 -2.20 16.64 16.41
C GLN A 462 -0.95 16.19 17.19
N ALA A 463 0.21 16.06 16.53
CA ALA A 463 1.48 15.78 17.21
C ALA A 463 1.85 16.86 18.23
N ILE A 464 1.63 18.14 17.88
CA ILE A 464 1.83 19.27 18.80
C ILE A 464 0.86 19.18 19.98
N LYS A 465 -0.43 18.92 19.71
CA LYS A 465 -1.46 18.79 20.75
C LYS A 465 -1.20 17.62 21.70
N ASP A 466 -0.68 16.50 21.18
CA ASP A 466 -0.34 15.31 21.98
C ASP A 466 0.99 15.50 22.75
N GLY A 467 1.71 16.60 22.56
CA GLY A 467 2.97 16.89 23.23
C GLY A 467 4.16 16.05 22.77
N VAL A 468 4.06 15.45 21.56
CA VAL A 468 5.12 14.61 20.99
C VAL A 468 5.96 15.31 19.93
N ALA A 469 5.60 16.53 19.54
CA ALA A 469 6.36 17.35 18.60
C ALA A 469 7.56 18.03 19.29
N ARG A 470 8.71 18.09 18.60
CA ARG A 470 9.89 18.86 19.03
C ARG A 470 9.96 20.25 18.38
N LYS A 471 9.11 20.50 17.40
CA LYS A 471 9.02 21.77 16.70
C LYS A 471 7.57 22.22 16.65
N GLU A 472 7.29 23.43 17.09
CA GLU A 472 5.97 24.05 16.97
C GLU A 472 5.86 24.83 15.67
N MET A 473 4.68 24.85 15.09
CA MET A 473 4.32 25.63 13.90
C MET A 473 2.81 25.75 13.78
N THR A 474 2.37 26.62 12.89
CA THR A 474 0.96 26.76 12.52
C THR A 474 0.56 25.70 11.49
N TRP A 475 -0.74 25.44 11.36
CA TRP A 475 -1.28 24.56 10.33
C TRP A 475 -0.85 24.99 8.92
N GLN A 476 -0.89 26.31 8.64
CA GLN A 476 -0.53 26.84 7.32
C GLN A 476 0.94 26.61 7.00
N GLU A 477 1.84 26.83 7.96
CA GLU A 477 3.27 26.54 7.78
C GLU A 477 3.53 25.07 7.49
N ALA A 478 2.88 24.16 8.22
CA ALA A 478 2.99 22.72 7.99
C ALA A 478 2.46 22.32 6.59
N TYR A 479 1.32 22.87 6.19
CA TYR A 479 0.72 22.64 4.88
C TYR A 479 1.63 23.12 3.74
N ASP A 480 2.15 24.35 3.83
CA ASP A 480 2.98 24.95 2.80
C ASP A 480 4.33 24.21 2.65
N LEU A 481 4.95 23.80 3.76
CA LEU A 481 6.16 22.98 3.75
C LEU A 481 5.91 21.61 3.09
N ALA A 482 4.81 20.93 3.46
CA ALA A 482 4.47 19.65 2.86
C ALA A 482 4.21 19.80 1.35
N LYS A 483 3.44 20.82 0.96
CA LYS A 483 3.09 21.10 -0.44
C LYS A 483 4.33 21.38 -1.29
N GLU A 484 5.25 22.19 -0.80
CA GLU A 484 6.48 22.53 -1.52
C GLU A 484 7.40 21.30 -1.67
N ASP A 485 7.60 20.51 -0.62
CA ASP A 485 8.43 19.31 -0.69
C ASP A 485 7.85 18.25 -1.65
N ILE A 486 6.51 18.08 -1.66
CA ILE A 486 5.83 17.17 -2.58
C ILE A 486 5.99 17.68 -4.02
N LYS A 487 5.78 18.97 -4.25
CA LYS A 487 5.96 19.61 -5.55
C LYS A 487 7.40 19.43 -6.04
N GLN A 488 8.38 19.73 -5.22
CA GLN A 488 9.80 19.58 -5.56
C GLN A 488 10.15 18.14 -5.95
N ALA A 489 9.63 17.15 -5.22
CA ALA A 489 9.87 15.73 -5.52
C ALA A 489 9.31 15.34 -6.89
N ARG A 490 8.11 15.79 -7.22
CA ARG A 490 7.44 15.52 -8.50
C ARG A 490 8.12 16.23 -9.66
N ASP A 491 8.45 17.51 -9.50
CA ASP A 491 9.12 18.32 -10.51
C ASP A 491 10.52 17.76 -10.81
N THR A 492 11.24 17.29 -9.78
CA THR A 492 12.52 16.60 -9.96
C THR A 492 12.37 15.34 -10.80
N THR A 493 11.41 14.46 -10.43
CA THR A 493 11.15 13.22 -11.18
C THR A 493 10.77 13.53 -12.63
N LYS A 494 9.86 14.50 -12.82
CA LYS A 494 9.45 14.94 -14.17
C LYS A 494 10.64 15.46 -14.96
N SER A 495 11.49 16.30 -14.37
CA SER A 495 12.70 16.82 -15.03
C SER A 495 13.67 15.69 -15.46
N LEU A 496 13.84 14.66 -14.63
CA LEU A 496 14.68 13.52 -14.98
C LEU A 496 14.12 12.74 -16.19
N ILE A 497 12.80 12.59 -16.27
CA ILE A 497 12.13 11.94 -17.41
C ILE A 497 12.24 12.82 -18.66
N ASP A 498 11.91 14.11 -18.55
CA ASP A 498 11.89 15.05 -19.68
C ASP A 498 13.29 15.24 -20.31
N ASN A 499 14.35 15.11 -19.51
CA ASN A 499 15.74 15.20 -19.97
C ASN A 499 16.37 13.82 -20.31
N GLY A 500 15.63 12.74 -20.27
CA GLY A 500 16.08 11.40 -20.65
C GLY A 500 17.00 10.71 -19.64
N PHE A 501 17.11 11.21 -18.40
CA PHE A 501 17.84 10.54 -17.32
C PHE A 501 17.06 9.35 -16.73
N ILE A 502 15.73 9.39 -16.84
CA ILE A 502 14.84 8.25 -16.63
C ILE A 502 14.18 7.96 -17.98
N GLU A 503 14.48 6.81 -18.52
CA GLU A 503 13.94 6.37 -19.82
C GLU A 503 12.44 6.03 -19.69
N LYS A 504 11.65 6.37 -20.71
CA LYS A 504 10.25 5.96 -20.76
C LYS A 504 10.14 4.46 -21.04
N PRO A 505 9.14 3.75 -20.46
CA PRO A 505 8.96 2.35 -20.79
C PRO A 505 8.65 2.19 -22.27
N PRO A 506 9.27 1.22 -22.97
CA PRO A 506 8.95 0.95 -24.36
C PRO A 506 7.51 0.45 -24.52
N GLN A 507 6.84 0.83 -25.61
CA GLN A 507 5.45 0.46 -25.87
C GLN A 507 5.25 -1.07 -25.88
N GLU A 508 6.22 -1.79 -26.44
CA GLU A 508 6.22 -3.25 -26.51
C GLU A 508 6.09 -3.90 -25.13
N MET A 509 6.59 -3.26 -24.09
CA MET A 509 6.47 -3.77 -22.71
C MET A 509 5.01 -3.85 -22.26
N LEU A 510 4.21 -2.83 -22.60
CA LEU A 510 2.77 -2.80 -22.26
C LEU A 510 2.02 -3.81 -23.11
N ASP A 511 2.26 -3.81 -24.41
CA ASP A 511 1.58 -4.64 -25.40
C ASP A 511 1.79 -6.13 -25.11
N GLU A 512 3.02 -6.57 -24.90
CA GLU A 512 3.35 -7.96 -24.54
C GLU A 512 2.76 -8.36 -23.18
N SER A 513 2.69 -7.43 -22.22
CA SER A 513 2.09 -7.71 -20.91
C SER A 513 0.59 -7.98 -21.06
N LEU A 514 -0.11 -7.25 -21.93
CA LEU A 514 -1.53 -7.46 -22.19
C LEU A 514 -1.77 -8.78 -22.97
N GLU A 515 -0.95 -9.07 -23.98
CA GLU A 515 -1.03 -10.34 -24.72
C GLU A 515 -0.89 -11.55 -23.78
N VAL A 516 0.12 -11.53 -22.90
CA VAL A 516 0.35 -12.61 -21.93
C VAL A 516 -0.84 -12.76 -20.98
N ALA A 517 -1.36 -11.64 -20.46
CA ALA A 517 -2.51 -11.66 -19.55
C ALA A 517 -3.77 -12.24 -20.20
N ILE A 518 -4.10 -11.81 -21.43
CA ILE A 518 -5.25 -12.33 -22.18
C ILE A 518 -5.07 -13.82 -22.44
N LYS A 519 -3.90 -14.23 -22.92
CA LYS A 519 -3.62 -15.64 -23.22
C LYS A 519 -3.76 -16.54 -22.00
N GLN A 520 -3.35 -16.09 -20.80
CA GLN A 520 -3.48 -16.85 -19.56
C GLN A 520 -4.94 -17.04 -19.11
N VAL A 521 -5.85 -16.17 -19.56
CA VAL A 521 -7.28 -16.24 -19.19
C VAL A 521 -8.10 -16.99 -20.23
N THR A 522 -7.70 -16.90 -21.50
CA THR A 522 -8.44 -17.51 -22.61
C THR A 522 -7.95 -18.92 -22.97
N GLY A 523 -6.79 -19.38 -22.46
CA GLY A 523 -6.17 -20.69 -22.73
C GLY A 523 -5.25 -20.63 -23.89
#